data_d80cb1dc4ed65219fdcaeba03fbe4764
#
_entry.id   d80cb1dc4ed65219fdcaeba03fbe4764
#
_cell.length_a   1.000
_cell.length_b   1.000
_cell.length_c   1.000
_cell.angle_alpha   90.00
_cell.angle_beta   90.00
_cell.angle_gamma   90.00
#
_symmetry.space_group_name_H-M   'P 1'
#
loop_
_entity.id
_entity.type
_entity.pdbx_description
1 polymer ?
#
loop_
_entity_poly.entity_id
_entity_poly.type
_entity_poly.pdbx_seq_one_letter_code
_entity_poly.pdbx_strand_id
1 'polypeptide(L)'
;MTIRLGTLLALAVLAFGVWVWAADTSQVREQIQGKKVMPGQSTRDVRTAIGEPTRIVKTQTYWATIEDWVYGEGKDAILLTFEGGKLKWISDGSISTPR
;
A
#
# COMPACT_ATOMS: atom_id res chain seq x y z
N MET A 1 -40.57 0.18 11.92
CA MET A 1 -40.18 -0.68 10.86
C MET A 1 -39.11 -0.12 10.02
N THR A 2 -39.29 1.06 9.54
CA THR A 2 -38.29 1.65 8.67
C THR A 2 -36.98 1.91 9.38
N ILE A 3 -37.00 2.11 10.65
CA ILE A 3 -35.80 2.37 11.41
C ILE A 3 -34.84 1.19 11.36
N ARG A 4 -35.35 0.00 11.31
CA ARG A 4 -34.50 -1.16 11.28
C ARG A 4 -33.71 -1.24 10.01
N LEU A 5 -34.28 -0.82 8.93
CA LEU A 5 -33.60 -0.87 7.66
C LEU A 5 -32.42 0.07 7.67
N GLY A 6 -32.59 1.23 8.27
CA GLY A 6 -31.50 2.17 8.36
C GLY A 6 -30.35 1.64 9.16
N THR A 7 -30.66 0.94 10.24
CA THR A 7 -29.63 0.38 11.07
C THR A 7 -28.84 -0.68 10.31
N LEU A 8 -29.51 -1.48 9.55
CA LEU A 8 -28.84 -2.52 8.81
C LEU A 8 -27.91 -1.94 7.76
N LEU A 9 -28.31 -0.88 7.14
CA LEU A 9 -27.46 -0.25 6.17
C LEU A 9 -26.20 0.30 6.80
N ALA A 10 -26.32 0.86 7.97
CA ALA A 10 -25.16 1.39 8.65
C ALA A 10 -24.16 0.30 8.95
N LEU A 11 -24.63 -0.86 9.37
CA LEU A 11 -23.73 -1.96 9.65
C LEU A 11 -23.03 -2.44 8.39
N ALA A 12 -23.76 -2.47 7.29
CA ALA A 12 -23.16 -2.91 6.05
C ALA A 12 -22.03 -1.99 5.62
N VAL A 13 -22.21 -0.72 5.82
CA VAL A 13 -21.19 0.24 5.44
C VAL A 13 -19.94 0.07 6.29
N LEU A 14 -20.10 -0.18 7.56
CA LEU A 14 -18.96 -0.38 8.41
C LEU A 14 -18.17 -1.62 8.01
N ALA A 15 -18.87 -2.69 7.71
CA ALA A 15 -18.22 -3.91 7.32
C ALA A 15 -17.45 -3.70 6.02
N PHE A 16 -18.03 -2.98 5.11
CA PHE A 16 -17.38 -2.73 3.85
C PHE A 16 -16.13 -1.89 4.05
N GLY A 17 -16.16 -0.95 4.94
CA GLY A 17 -15.01 -0.09 5.20
C GLY A 17 -13.81 -0.88 5.71
N VAL A 18 -14.04 -1.94 6.45
CA VAL A 18 -12.95 -2.74 6.96
C VAL A 18 -12.24 -3.49 5.86
N TRP A 19 -12.95 -3.87 4.85
CA TRP A 19 -12.36 -4.63 3.79
C TRP A 19 -11.41 -3.85 2.92
N VAL A 20 -11.69 -2.60 2.74
CA VAL A 20 -10.99 -1.81 1.75
C VAL A 20 -9.51 -1.76 1.91
N TRP A 21 -9.00 -1.71 3.10
CA TRP A 21 -7.58 -1.55 3.24
C TRP A 21 -6.86 -2.82 3.66
N ALA A 22 -7.49 -3.95 3.43
CA ALA A 22 -6.79 -5.16 3.68
C ALA A 22 -6.14 -5.58 2.37
N ALA A 23 -5.15 -4.87 1.97
CA ALA A 23 -4.53 -5.12 0.69
C ALA A 23 -3.83 -6.47 0.66
N ASP A 24 -4.05 -7.21 -0.40
CA ASP A 24 -3.48 -8.50 -0.56
C ASP A 24 -2.16 -8.36 -1.31
N THR A 25 -1.09 -8.91 -0.79
CA THR A 25 0.20 -8.78 -1.43
C THR A 25 0.24 -9.44 -2.79
N SER A 26 -0.59 -10.43 -3.05
CA SER A 26 -0.59 -11.04 -4.36
C SER A 26 -1.13 -10.06 -5.40
N GLN A 27 -2.10 -9.22 -5.06
CA GLN A 27 -2.56 -8.21 -5.97
C GLN A 27 -1.52 -7.14 -6.18
N VAL A 28 -0.82 -6.76 -5.13
CA VAL A 28 0.24 -5.78 -5.23
C VAL A 28 1.32 -6.32 -6.18
N ARG A 29 1.67 -7.58 -6.02
CA ARG A 29 2.71 -8.18 -6.85
C ARG A 29 2.27 -8.24 -8.32
N GLU A 30 1.00 -8.53 -8.55
CA GLU A 30 0.47 -8.54 -9.89
C GLU A 30 0.55 -7.17 -10.54
N GLN A 31 0.23 -6.12 -9.81
CA GLN A 31 0.29 -4.77 -10.36
C GLN A 31 1.73 -4.37 -10.68
N ILE A 32 2.67 -4.81 -9.87
CA ILE A 32 4.07 -4.52 -10.13
C ILE A 32 4.54 -5.27 -11.37
N GLN A 33 4.18 -6.52 -11.49
CA GLN A 33 4.58 -7.31 -12.64
C GLN A 33 3.91 -6.80 -13.92
N GLY A 34 2.70 -6.28 -13.80
CA GLY A 34 2.00 -5.71 -14.94
C GLY A 34 2.43 -4.30 -15.26
N LYS A 35 3.43 -3.81 -14.54
CA LYS A 35 3.97 -2.47 -14.76
C LYS A 35 3.00 -1.34 -14.48
N LYS A 36 2.03 -1.60 -13.62
CA LYS A 36 1.15 -0.55 -13.18
C LYS A 36 1.77 0.21 -12.03
N VAL A 37 2.80 -0.36 -11.40
CA VAL A 37 3.56 0.31 -10.37
C VAL A 37 5.00 0.24 -10.81
N MET A 38 5.62 1.39 -11.06
CA MET A 38 6.97 1.46 -11.58
C MET A 38 7.74 2.59 -10.94
N PRO A 39 9.06 2.49 -10.91
CA PRO A 39 9.87 3.60 -10.41
C PRO A 39 9.58 4.88 -11.20
N GLY A 40 9.58 5.98 -10.50
CA GLY A 40 9.27 7.27 -11.08
C GLY A 40 7.86 7.73 -10.81
N GLN A 41 6.98 6.85 -10.39
CA GLN A 41 5.61 7.24 -10.11
C GLN A 41 5.49 7.96 -8.77
N SER A 42 4.49 8.79 -8.64
CA SER A 42 4.29 9.51 -7.39
C SER A 42 3.59 8.62 -6.38
N THR A 43 3.61 9.05 -5.12
CA THR A 43 2.90 8.31 -4.08
C THR A 43 1.41 8.20 -4.41
N ARG A 44 0.85 9.24 -5.00
CA ARG A 44 -0.56 9.23 -5.35
C ARG A 44 -0.84 8.16 -6.40
N ASP A 45 0.00 8.06 -7.41
CA ASP A 45 -0.20 7.10 -8.48
C ASP A 45 -0.12 5.67 -7.94
N VAL A 46 0.84 5.42 -7.07
CA VAL A 46 1.00 4.10 -6.51
C VAL A 46 -0.17 3.75 -5.61
N ARG A 47 -0.60 4.71 -4.79
CA ARG A 47 -1.73 4.47 -3.89
C ARG A 47 -3.01 4.18 -4.69
N THR A 48 -3.16 4.85 -5.81
CA THR A 48 -4.32 4.61 -6.67
C THR A 48 -4.26 3.21 -7.27
N ALA A 49 -3.08 2.75 -7.60
CA ALA A 49 -2.94 1.45 -8.24
C ALA A 49 -3.08 0.29 -7.27
N ILE A 50 -2.50 0.39 -6.08
CA ILE A 50 -2.46 -0.76 -5.18
C ILE A 50 -2.98 -0.49 -3.77
N GLY A 51 -3.47 0.71 -3.53
CA GLY A 51 -4.11 0.99 -2.24
C GLY A 51 -3.13 1.39 -1.15
N GLU A 52 -3.64 1.48 0.06
CA GLU A 52 -2.82 1.91 1.18
C GLU A 52 -1.89 0.82 1.65
N PRO A 53 -0.68 1.17 2.05
CA PRO A 53 0.24 0.16 2.55
C PRO A 53 -0.14 -0.26 3.97
N THR A 54 0.42 -1.37 4.41
CA THR A 54 0.22 -1.83 5.76
C THR A 54 0.87 -0.85 6.73
N ARG A 55 1.99 -0.27 6.33
CA ARG A 55 2.69 0.63 7.21
C ARG A 55 3.59 1.54 6.38
N ILE A 56 3.83 2.72 6.86
CA ILE A 56 4.74 3.67 6.21
C ILE A 56 5.78 4.09 7.23
N VAL A 57 7.05 4.01 6.85
CA VAL A 57 8.14 4.47 7.70
C VAL A 57 8.79 5.66 7.00
N LYS A 58 8.79 6.82 7.64
CA LYS A 58 9.36 8.01 7.05
C LYS A 58 10.70 8.33 7.65
N THR A 59 11.63 8.73 6.84
CA THR A 59 12.94 9.15 7.28
C THR A 59 13.29 10.45 6.58
N GLN A 60 13.74 11.43 7.33
CA GLN A 60 14.09 12.71 6.75
C GLN A 60 15.61 12.80 6.66
N THR A 61 16.13 13.08 5.49
CA THR A 61 17.55 13.27 5.32
C THR A 61 17.78 14.73 4.95
N TYR A 62 19.04 15.12 4.73
CA TYR A 62 19.37 16.47 4.36
C TYR A 62 18.70 16.87 3.07
N TRP A 63 18.64 15.95 2.13
CA TRP A 63 18.20 16.31 0.77
C TRP A 63 16.84 15.80 0.40
N ALA A 64 16.25 14.95 1.19
CA ALA A 64 14.95 14.40 0.80
C ALA A 64 14.23 13.73 1.94
N THR A 65 12.94 13.52 1.76
CA THR A 65 12.16 12.71 2.67
C THR A 65 12.06 11.35 2.01
N ILE A 66 12.36 10.31 2.76
CA ILE A 66 12.27 8.95 2.26
C ILE A 66 11.11 8.27 2.95
N GLU A 67 10.25 7.61 2.18
CA GLU A 67 9.14 6.87 2.75
C GLU A 67 9.25 5.45 2.29
N ASP A 68 9.22 4.51 3.24
CA ASP A 68 9.21 3.10 2.90
C ASP A 68 7.80 2.63 3.15
N TRP A 69 7.13 2.22 2.11
CA TRP A 69 5.76 1.72 2.20
C TRP A 69 5.83 0.20 2.21
N VAL A 70 5.30 -0.40 3.25
CA VAL A 70 5.35 -1.85 3.40
C VAL A 70 3.98 -2.42 3.16
N TYR A 71 3.87 -3.35 2.22
CA TYR A 71 2.62 -4.04 1.95
C TYR A 71 2.77 -5.48 2.42
N GLY A 72 1.94 -5.90 3.35
CA GLY A 72 2.00 -7.24 3.89
C GLY A 72 2.92 -7.35 5.07
N GLU A 73 3.24 -8.56 5.45
CA GLU A 73 4.09 -8.80 6.59
C GLU A 73 5.01 -9.98 6.37
N GLY A 74 6.07 -10.03 7.13
CA GLY A 74 6.98 -11.17 7.09
C GLY A 74 7.74 -11.29 5.79
N LYS A 75 7.96 -12.50 5.39
CA LYS A 75 8.77 -12.76 4.22
C LYS A 75 8.09 -12.37 2.93
N ASP A 76 6.78 -12.32 2.95
CA ASP A 76 6.06 -11.99 1.73
C ASP A 76 5.79 -10.50 1.58
N ALA A 77 6.30 -9.71 2.48
CA ALA A 77 6.07 -8.27 2.41
C ALA A 77 6.76 -7.67 1.19
N ILE A 78 6.16 -6.65 0.64
CA ILE A 78 6.73 -5.92 -0.47
C ILE A 78 7.02 -4.52 0.02
N LEU A 79 8.22 -4.04 -0.26
CA LEU A 79 8.65 -2.73 0.20
C LEU A 79 8.82 -1.79 -0.98
N LEU A 80 8.20 -0.65 -0.91
CA LEU A 80 8.36 0.37 -1.93
C LEU A 80 9.02 1.57 -1.28
N THR A 81 10.14 2.00 -1.82
CA THR A 81 10.87 3.14 -1.27
C THR A 81 10.67 4.35 -2.15
N PHE A 82 10.13 5.41 -1.56
CA PHE A 82 9.91 6.66 -2.25
C PHE A 82 10.91 7.70 -1.75
N GLU A 83 11.43 8.48 -2.64
CA GLU A 83 12.34 9.54 -2.27
C GLU A 83 11.82 10.82 -2.90
N GLY A 84 11.55 11.83 -2.13
CA GLY A 84 11.01 13.08 -2.64
C GLY A 84 9.66 12.90 -3.30
N GLY A 85 8.89 11.94 -2.83
CA GLY A 85 7.56 11.72 -3.36
C GLY A 85 7.50 10.86 -4.62
N LYS A 86 8.63 10.30 -5.04
CA LYS A 86 8.65 9.44 -6.22
C LYS A 86 9.21 8.08 -5.89
N LEU A 87 8.62 7.06 -6.47
CA LEU A 87 9.05 5.69 -6.22
C LEU A 87 10.44 5.47 -6.81
N LYS A 88 11.35 4.97 -6.01
CA LYS A 88 12.72 4.73 -6.45
C LYS A 88 13.04 3.25 -6.54
N TRP A 89 12.66 2.49 -5.53
CA TRP A 89 12.99 1.06 -5.52
C TRP A 89 11.77 0.24 -5.14
N ILE A 90 11.75 -0.98 -5.64
CA ILE A 90 10.74 -1.95 -5.26
C ILE A 90 11.50 -3.18 -4.79
N SER A 91 11.23 -3.62 -3.56
CA SER A 91 11.88 -4.79 -3.02
C SER A 91 10.84 -5.82 -2.64
N ASP A 92 11.07 -7.03 -3.07
CA ASP A 92 10.18 -8.09 -2.76
C ASP A 92 10.76 -8.78 -1.53
N GLY A 93 9.93 -9.21 -0.65
CA GLY A 93 10.40 -9.85 0.56
C GLY A 93 11.24 -11.08 0.34
N SER A 94 11.14 -11.66 -0.82
CA SER A 94 11.94 -12.82 -1.09
C SER A 94 13.39 -12.45 -1.39
N ILE A 95 13.66 -11.19 -1.63
CA ILE A 95 14.97 -10.76 -1.89
C ILE A 95 15.54 -10.22 -0.70
N SER A 96 15.83 -10.86 0.23
CA SER A 96 16.32 -10.29 1.42
C SER A 96 17.60 -9.76 1.22
N THR A 97 17.77 -8.68 0.73
CA THR A 97 18.97 -8.17 0.60
C THR A 97 19.42 -7.44 1.63
N PRO A 98 20.31 -7.68 2.20
CA PRO A 98 20.86 -6.94 3.22
C PRO A 98 21.46 -5.84 2.65
N ARG A 99 21.76 -5.04 3.05
CA ARG A 99 22.33 -3.94 2.58
C ARG A 99 23.54 -3.79 3.13
#